data_e0378fa219331a597e8700d2fc85d873
#
_entry.id   e0378fa219331a597e8700d2fc85d873
#
_cell.length_a   1.000
_cell.length_b   1.000
_cell.length_c   1.000
_cell.angle_alpha   90.00
_cell.angle_beta   90.00
_cell.angle_gamma   90.00
#
_symmetry.space_group_name_H-M   'P 1'
#
loop_
_entity.id
_entity.type
_entity.pdbx_description
1 polymer ?
#
loop_
_entity_poly.entity_id
_entity_poly.type
_entity_poly.pdbx_seq_one_letter_code
_entity_poly.pdbx_strand_id
1 'polypeptide(L)'
;PESIKSTLEKLDENLKRKKFQDTITLLNKANNPSIKHNNSDVTIYEFFDYNCGYCKSVLPLVTDIIKEDKNVNFVFVEFPILSQDSYTASLATLAAQKQNLYNEFHISLMSVKGKIDEGQIFKTAKQIGLDINKLKIDMENPEITLTLEKNREVAKLFQLNGTPAFIIGNKIYPGAISKNQLKEAIKIYRNR
;
A
#
# COMPACT_ATOMS: atom_id res chain seq x y z
N PRO A 1 9.54 -39.62 -20.38
CA PRO A 1 10.49 -38.81 -19.63
C PRO A 1 10.28 -37.34 -19.97
N GLU A 2 10.08 -36.56 -18.92
CA GLU A 2 9.94 -35.11 -19.03
C GLU A 2 11.21 -34.55 -19.68
N SER A 3 11.08 -33.68 -20.69
CA SER A 3 12.25 -33.10 -21.35
C SER A 3 13.03 -32.21 -20.38
N ILE A 4 14.34 -32.11 -20.52
CA ILE A 4 15.20 -31.21 -19.74
C ILE A 4 14.64 -29.80 -19.77
N LYS A 5 14.14 -29.35 -20.92
CA LYS A 5 13.49 -28.04 -21.09
C LYS A 5 12.30 -27.86 -20.13
N SER A 6 11.39 -28.84 -20.07
CA SER A 6 10.23 -28.81 -19.17
C SER A 6 10.65 -28.76 -17.70
N THR A 7 11.69 -29.50 -17.33
CA THR A 7 12.23 -29.48 -15.96
C THR A 7 12.81 -28.10 -15.60
N LEU A 8 13.55 -27.49 -16.53
CA LEU A 8 14.12 -26.14 -16.34
C LEU A 8 13.04 -25.07 -16.20
N GLU A 9 12.00 -25.15 -17.04
CA GLU A 9 10.84 -24.23 -16.96
C GLU A 9 10.14 -24.33 -15.60
N LYS A 10 9.88 -25.53 -15.11
CA LYS A 10 9.29 -25.74 -13.77
C LYS A 10 10.18 -25.23 -12.64
N LEU A 11 11.49 -25.40 -12.77
CA LEU A 11 12.43 -24.88 -11.77
C LEU A 11 12.40 -23.34 -11.76
N ASP A 12 12.41 -22.71 -12.92
CA ASP A 12 12.34 -21.24 -13.04
C ASP A 12 11.04 -20.70 -12.44
N GLU A 13 9.90 -21.31 -12.76
CA GLU A 13 8.60 -20.94 -12.17
C GLU A 13 8.59 -21.07 -10.62
N ASN A 14 9.18 -22.15 -10.11
CA ASN A 14 9.27 -22.37 -8.66
C ASN A 14 10.16 -21.32 -7.99
N LEU A 15 11.28 -20.95 -8.61
CA LEU A 15 12.18 -19.90 -8.09
C LEU A 15 11.50 -18.52 -8.10
N LYS A 16 10.78 -18.19 -9.17
CA LYS A 16 10.00 -16.94 -9.25
C LYS A 16 8.92 -16.87 -8.17
N ARG A 17 8.19 -17.96 -7.96
CA ARG A 17 7.18 -18.05 -6.91
C ARG A 17 7.78 -17.89 -5.52
N LYS A 18 8.91 -18.57 -5.26
CA LYS A 18 9.62 -18.43 -3.99
C LYS A 18 10.09 -17.00 -3.75
N LYS A 19 10.69 -16.38 -4.75
CA LYS A 19 11.14 -14.99 -4.68
C LYS A 19 9.98 -14.04 -4.37
N PHE A 20 8.83 -14.23 -5.01
CA PHE A 20 7.63 -13.45 -4.75
C PHE A 20 7.17 -13.60 -3.29
N GLN A 21 7.07 -14.85 -2.80
CA GLN A 21 6.66 -15.11 -1.42
C GLN A 21 7.65 -14.54 -0.38
N ASP A 22 8.95 -14.66 -0.63
CA ASP A 22 9.98 -14.09 0.23
C ASP A 22 9.85 -12.55 0.29
N THR A 23 9.54 -11.92 -0.83
CA THR A 23 9.33 -10.47 -0.91
C THR A 23 8.05 -10.04 -0.17
N ILE A 24 6.96 -10.80 -0.27
CA ILE A 24 5.75 -10.56 0.53
C ILE A 24 6.05 -10.70 2.03
N THR A 25 6.86 -11.67 2.40
CA THR A 25 7.29 -11.84 3.81
C THR A 25 8.03 -10.61 4.32
N LEU A 26 8.92 -10.02 3.52
CA LEU A 26 9.58 -8.75 3.84
C LEU A 26 8.57 -7.61 4.00
N LEU A 27 7.61 -7.50 3.09
CA LEU A 27 6.57 -6.48 3.14
C LEU A 27 5.72 -6.60 4.40
N ASN A 28 5.36 -7.81 4.80
CA ASN A 28 4.61 -8.06 6.03
C ASN A 28 5.39 -7.68 7.31
N LYS A 29 6.71 -7.64 7.25
CA LYS A 29 7.57 -7.18 8.35
C LYS A 29 7.80 -5.67 8.36
N ALA A 30 7.30 -4.94 7.37
CA ALA A 30 7.48 -3.50 7.28
C ALA A 30 6.57 -2.70 8.24
N ASN A 31 5.64 -3.37 8.91
CA ASN A 31 4.71 -2.76 9.85
C ASN A 31 3.81 -1.68 9.22
N ASN A 32 3.35 -1.94 8.01
CA ASN A 32 2.41 -1.06 7.30
C ASN A 32 1.02 -1.07 7.95
N PRO A 33 0.32 0.07 7.95
CA PRO A 33 -1.08 0.12 8.37
C PRO A 33 -1.96 -0.81 7.55
N SER A 34 -2.91 -1.45 8.21
CA SER A 34 -3.77 -2.42 7.54
C SER A 34 -5.17 -2.47 8.17
N ILE A 35 -6.13 -2.88 7.36
CA ILE A 35 -7.45 -3.30 7.80
C ILE A 35 -7.52 -4.80 7.64
N LYS A 36 -7.64 -5.51 8.75
CA LYS A 36 -7.64 -6.98 8.79
C LYS A 36 -8.97 -7.50 9.31
N HIS A 37 -9.39 -8.62 8.74
CA HIS A 37 -10.57 -9.37 9.17
C HIS A 37 -10.17 -10.82 9.48
N ASN A 38 -10.79 -11.43 10.49
CA ASN A 38 -10.43 -12.76 10.98
C ASN A 38 -10.57 -13.88 9.94
N ASN A 39 -11.53 -13.75 9.02
CA ASN A 39 -11.83 -14.76 7.99
C ASN A 39 -11.37 -14.35 6.59
N SER A 40 -10.36 -13.48 6.51
CA SER A 40 -9.85 -13.02 5.22
C SER A 40 -9.17 -14.14 4.45
N ASP A 41 -9.46 -14.20 3.15
CA ASP A 41 -8.92 -15.18 2.23
C ASP A 41 -8.02 -14.57 1.15
N VAL A 42 -7.99 -13.24 1.07
CA VAL A 42 -7.10 -12.50 0.18
C VAL A 42 -6.59 -11.23 0.86
N THR A 43 -5.33 -10.91 0.61
CA THR A 43 -4.72 -9.64 1.03
C THR A 43 -4.44 -8.79 -0.20
N ILE A 44 -4.87 -7.53 -0.14
CA ILE A 44 -4.58 -6.51 -1.13
C ILE A 44 -3.58 -5.54 -0.54
N TYR A 45 -2.48 -5.29 -1.25
CA TYR A 45 -1.50 -4.26 -0.92
C TYR A 45 -1.61 -3.16 -1.97
N GLU A 46 -1.71 -1.91 -1.52
CA GLU A 46 -1.65 -0.75 -2.41
C GLU A 46 -0.40 0.07 -2.09
N PHE A 47 0.49 0.20 -3.08
CA PHE A 47 1.61 1.14 -3.07
C PHE A 47 1.13 2.47 -3.63
N PHE A 48 1.22 3.53 -2.86
CA PHE A 48 0.64 4.83 -3.22
C PHE A 48 1.52 6.01 -2.79
N ASP A 49 1.20 7.15 -3.35
CA ASP A 49 1.81 8.46 -3.05
C ASP A 49 0.70 9.50 -2.95
N TYR A 50 0.74 10.36 -1.95
CA TYR A 50 -0.32 11.35 -1.71
C TYR A 50 -0.40 12.45 -2.78
N ASN A 51 0.65 12.65 -3.58
CA ASN A 51 0.65 13.57 -4.72
C ASN A 51 0.40 12.89 -6.06
N CYS A 52 0.06 11.61 -6.05
CA CYS A 52 -0.26 10.84 -7.24
C CYS A 52 -1.75 11.01 -7.61
N GLY A 53 -2.03 11.62 -8.76
CA GLY A 53 -3.40 11.82 -9.23
C GLY A 53 -4.17 10.53 -9.45
N TYR A 54 -3.52 9.50 -9.99
CA TYR A 54 -4.14 8.17 -10.17
C TYR A 54 -4.42 7.47 -8.84
N CYS A 55 -3.58 7.67 -7.82
CA CYS A 55 -3.83 7.15 -6.47
C CYS A 55 -5.09 7.80 -5.87
N LYS A 56 -5.25 9.12 -6.05
CA LYS A 56 -6.46 9.83 -5.63
C LYS A 56 -7.70 9.33 -6.37
N SER A 57 -7.59 9.04 -7.65
CA SER A 57 -8.71 8.57 -8.47
C SER A 57 -9.22 7.19 -8.08
N VAL A 58 -8.37 6.33 -7.53
CA VAL A 58 -8.76 4.98 -7.07
C VAL A 58 -9.24 4.92 -5.62
N LEU A 59 -9.17 6.04 -4.88
CA LEU A 59 -9.62 6.07 -3.50
C LEU A 59 -11.06 5.57 -3.29
N PRO A 60 -12.06 6.00 -4.08
CA PRO A 60 -13.43 5.47 -3.94
C PRO A 60 -13.50 3.96 -4.10
N LEU A 61 -12.77 3.42 -5.06
CA LEU A 61 -12.68 1.98 -5.29
C LEU A 61 -12.11 1.25 -4.06
N VAL A 62 -11.02 1.77 -3.48
CA VAL A 62 -10.38 1.20 -2.29
C VAL A 62 -11.32 1.22 -1.10
N THR A 63 -11.95 2.35 -0.84
CA THR A 63 -12.91 2.47 0.27
C THR A 63 -14.12 1.58 0.08
N ASP A 64 -14.62 1.44 -1.14
CA ASP A 64 -15.74 0.55 -1.46
C ASP A 64 -15.40 -0.92 -1.20
N ILE A 65 -14.24 -1.40 -1.69
CA ILE A 65 -13.87 -2.81 -1.52
C ILE A 65 -13.65 -3.17 -0.06
N ILE A 66 -13.05 -2.29 0.72
CA ILE A 66 -12.85 -2.48 2.17
C ILE A 66 -14.20 -2.58 2.88
N LYS A 67 -15.17 -1.78 2.47
CA LYS A 67 -16.51 -1.75 3.05
C LYS A 67 -17.37 -2.95 2.63
N GLU A 68 -17.31 -3.33 1.35
CA GLU A 68 -18.18 -4.34 0.75
C GLU A 68 -17.69 -5.78 1.01
N ASP A 69 -16.38 -6.01 1.05
CA ASP A 69 -15.80 -7.36 1.14
C ASP A 69 -15.05 -7.57 2.46
N LYS A 70 -15.72 -8.19 3.43
CA LYS A 70 -15.16 -8.47 4.76
C LYS A 70 -14.19 -9.66 4.79
N ASN A 71 -13.97 -10.32 3.65
CA ASN A 71 -12.97 -11.37 3.50
C ASN A 71 -11.66 -10.86 2.87
N VAL A 72 -11.55 -9.55 2.66
CA VAL A 72 -10.34 -8.90 2.18
C VAL A 72 -9.58 -8.24 3.33
N ASN A 73 -8.30 -8.55 3.46
CA ASN A 73 -7.36 -7.70 4.19
C ASN A 73 -6.81 -6.63 3.25
N PHE A 74 -6.71 -5.40 3.72
CA PHE A 74 -6.13 -4.32 2.95
C PHE A 74 -4.92 -3.73 3.69
N VAL A 75 -3.78 -3.66 3.00
CA VAL A 75 -2.52 -3.12 3.52
C VAL A 75 -2.15 -1.85 2.77
N PHE A 76 -2.01 -0.75 3.49
CA PHE A 76 -1.61 0.54 2.96
C PHE A 76 -0.09 0.64 2.94
N VAL A 77 0.50 0.66 1.74
CA VAL A 77 1.95 0.71 1.58
C VAL A 77 2.37 2.11 1.15
N GLU A 78 2.79 2.89 2.12
CA GLU A 78 3.35 4.23 1.88
C GLU A 78 4.58 4.13 0.99
N PHE A 79 4.51 4.74 -0.20
CA PHE A 79 5.56 4.69 -1.21
C PHE A 79 5.77 6.08 -1.84
N PRO A 80 6.32 7.04 -1.08
CA PRO A 80 6.48 8.42 -1.52
C PRO A 80 7.65 8.55 -2.50
N ILE A 81 7.33 8.64 -3.79
CA ILE A 81 8.32 8.69 -4.88
C ILE A 81 8.29 9.99 -5.68
N LEU A 82 7.24 10.83 -5.53
CA LEU A 82 7.02 11.98 -6.41
C LEU A 82 7.68 13.27 -5.90
N SER A 83 7.77 13.49 -4.60
CA SER A 83 8.30 14.73 -4.03
C SER A 83 8.70 14.60 -2.56
N GLN A 84 9.41 15.62 -2.05
CA GLN A 84 9.68 15.73 -0.62
C GLN A 84 8.37 15.93 0.18
N ASP A 85 7.40 16.63 -0.34
CA ASP A 85 6.08 16.77 0.28
C ASP A 85 5.36 15.42 0.39
N SER A 86 5.50 14.57 -0.61
CA SER A 86 5.00 13.17 -0.55
C SER A 86 5.65 12.39 0.60
N TYR A 87 6.95 12.54 0.78
CA TYR A 87 7.68 11.90 1.88
C TYR A 87 7.21 12.41 3.24
N THR A 88 7.06 13.73 3.39
CA THR A 88 6.53 14.36 4.60
C THR A 88 5.10 13.88 4.91
N ALA A 89 4.25 13.77 3.89
CA ALA A 89 2.90 13.25 4.03
C ALA A 89 2.90 11.80 4.57
N SER A 90 3.77 10.95 4.05
CA SER A 90 3.91 9.57 4.52
C SER A 90 4.42 9.49 5.96
N LEU A 91 5.39 10.33 6.34
CA LEU A 91 5.84 10.41 7.75
C LEU A 91 4.68 10.80 8.67
N ALA A 92 3.90 11.79 8.27
CA ALA A 92 2.78 12.29 9.07
C ALA A 92 1.67 11.25 9.23
N THR A 93 1.27 10.58 8.14
CA THR A 93 0.22 9.57 8.21
C THR A 93 0.63 8.35 9.01
N LEU A 94 1.87 7.86 8.85
CA LEU A 94 2.39 6.78 9.67
C LEU A 94 2.45 7.15 11.16
N ALA A 95 2.87 8.38 11.46
CA ALA A 95 2.87 8.89 12.84
C ALA A 95 1.47 8.99 13.44
N ALA A 96 0.47 9.28 12.63
CA ALA A 96 -0.93 9.38 13.08
C ALA A 96 -1.50 8.05 13.63
N GLN A 97 -0.87 6.91 13.36
CA GLN A 97 -1.23 5.63 13.97
C GLN A 97 -1.19 5.69 15.50
N LYS A 98 -0.24 6.44 16.08
CA LYS A 98 -0.13 6.60 17.53
C LYS A 98 -1.31 7.36 18.15
N GLN A 99 -2.05 8.07 17.34
CA GLN A 99 -3.29 8.76 17.73
C GLN A 99 -4.55 8.05 17.20
N ASN A 100 -4.41 6.85 16.65
CA ASN A 100 -5.49 6.05 16.06
C ASN A 100 -6.27 6.76 14.94
N LEU A 101 -5.60 7.63 14.17
CA LEU A 101 -6.21 8.44 13.12
C LEU A 101 -5.54 8.24 11.74
N TYR A 102 -4.86 7.09 11.54
CA TYR A 102 -4.24 6.81 10.25
C TYR A 102 -5.26 6.78 9.11
N ASN A 103 -6.33 6.02 9.24
CA ASN A 103 -7.32 5.85 8.17
C ASN A 103 -8.00 7.16 7.81
N GLU A 104 -8.41 7.93 8.80
CA GLU A 104 -9.03 9.25 8.62
C GLU A 104 -8.06 10.21 7.92
N PHE A 105 -6.80 10.20 8.34
CA PHE A 105 -5.79 11.06 7.74
C PHE A 105 -5.47 10.65 6.30
N HIS A 106 -5.29 9.35 6.06
CA HIS A 106 -5.07 8.81 4.72
C HIS A 106 -6.18 9.21 3.74
N ILE A 107 -7.43 8.96 4.12
CA ILE A 107 -8.60 9.31 3.29
C ILE A 107 -8.67 10.82 3.06
N SER A 108 -8.46 11.63 4.10
CA SER A 108 -8.54 13.08 3.98
C SER A 108 -7.45 13.63 3.06
N LEU A 109 -6.20 13.16 3.17
CA LEU A 109 -5.12 13.59 2.28
C LEU A 109 -5.34 13.13 0.84
N MET A 110 -5.74 11.87 0.62
CA MET A 110 -6.06 11.38 -0.72
C MET A 110 -7.25 12.10 -1.37
N SER A 111 -8.11 12.70 -0.56
CA SER A 111 -9.26 13.46 -1.04
C SER A 111 -8.95 14.91 -1.38
N VAL A 112 -7.77 15.41 -1.03
CA VAL A 112 -7.33 16.77 -1.41
C VAL A 112 -7.16 16.84 -2.92
N LYS A 113 -7.82 17.80 -3.52
CA LYS A 113 -7.65 18.10 -4.96
C LYS A 113 -6.35 18.88 -5.18
N GLY A 114 -5.56 18.41 -6.15
CA GLY A 114 -4.30 19.06 -6.49
C GLY A 114 -3.13 18.64 -5.59
N LYS A 115 -2.09 19.44 -5.64
CA LYS A 115 -0.83 19.18 -4.94
C LYS A 115 -0.97 19.34 -3.43
N ILE A 116 -0.39 18.41 -2.68
CA ILE A 116 -0.25 18.47 -1.23
C ILE A 116 1.15 18.98 -0.91
N ASP A 117 1.22 20.07 -0.18
CA ASP A 117 2.43 20.59 0.44
C ASP A 117 2.40 20.42 1.97
N GLU A 118 3.47 20.81 2.65
CA GLU A 118 3.57 20.70 4.11
C GLU A 118 2.43 21.45 4.83
N GLY A 119 2.07 22.64 4.36
CA GLY A 119 0.95 23.42 4.92
C GLY A 119 -0.37 22.67 4.83
N GLN A 120 -0.65 22.04 3.69
CA GLN A 120 -1.86 21.25 3.51
C GLN A 120 -1.86 19.98 4.38
N ILE A 121 -0.71 19.35 4.58
CA ILE A 121 -0.56 18.18 5.44
C ILE A 121 -1.01 18.52 6.86
N PHE A 122 -0.43 19.55 7.48
CA PHE A 122 -0.76 19.92 8.86
C PHE A 122 -2.15 20.54 9.01
N LYS A 123 -2.62 21.26 8.01
CA LYS A 123 -4.01 21.76 7.97
C LYS A 123 -5.00 20.59 8.03
N THR A 124 -4.80 19.58 7.20
CA THR A 124 -5.65 18.39 7.17
C THR A 124 -5.55 17.61 8.47
N ALA A 125 -4.34 17.44 9.02
CA ALA A 125 -4.12 16.80 10.32
C ALA A 125 -4.93 17.48 11.45
N LYS A 126 -4.89 18.80 11.49
CA LYS A 126 -5.65 19.58 12.46
C LYS A 126 -7.16 19.41 12.28
N GLN A 127 -7.63 19.42 11.03
CA GLN A 127 -9.06 19.27 10.71
C GLN A 127 -9.65 17.95 11.19
N ILE A 128 -8.88 16.87 11.18
CA ILE A 128 -9.32 15.55 11.64
C ILE A 128 -9.10 15.32 13.14
N GLY A 129 -8.56 16.30 13.86
CA GLY A 129 -8.43 16.25 15.32
C GLY A 129 -7.09 15.72 15.83
N LEU A 130 -6.05 15.63 15.00
CA LEU A 130 -4.71 15.27 15.45
C LEU A 130 -4.11 16.37 16.32
N ASP A 131 -3.47 15.99 17.41
CA ASP A 131 -2.56 16.82 18.16
C ASP A 131 -1.29 17.05 17.32
N ILE A 132 -1.12 18.29 16.84
CA ILE A 132 -0.03 18.61 15.88
C ILE A 132 1.34 18.55 16.55
N ASN A 133 1.46 18.98 17.82
CA ASN A 133 2.73 18.92 18.53
C ASN A 133 3.19 17.48 18.73
N LYS A 134 2.27 16.62 19.16
CA LYS A 134 2.52 15.19 19.29
C LYS A 134 2.84 14.54 17.93
N LEU A 135 2.09 14.90 16.90
CA LEU A 135 2.33 14.40 15.53
C LEU A 135 3.74 14.70 15.06
N LYS A 136 4.21 15.92 15.22
CA LYS A 136 5.57 16.34 14.82
C LYS A 136 6.66 15.56 15.56
N ILE A 137 6.48 15.30 16.85
CA ILE A 137 7.40 14.49 17.63
C ILE A 137 7.41 13.05 17.12
N ASP A 138 6.23 12.47 16.90
CA ASP A 138 6.09 11.09 16.45
C ASP A 138 6.61 10.88 15.02
N MET A 139 6.57 11.89 14.16
CA MET A 139 7.15 11.85 12.81
C MET A 139 8.66 11.62 12.79
N GLU A 140 9.36 11.95 13.87
CA GLU A 140 10.80 11.74 14.00
C GLU A 140 11.17 10.33 14.50
N ASN A 141 10.18 9.48 14.76
CA ASN A 141 10.42 8.12 15.22
C ASN A 141 11.15 7.29 14.13
N PRO A 142 12.35 6.73 14.43
CA PRO A 142 13.10 5.92 13.48
C PRO A 142 12.35 4.73 12.90
N GLU A 143 11.39 4.17 13.62
CA GLU A 143 10.55 3.05 13.14
C GLU A 143 9.73 3.44 11.90
N ILE A 144 9.29 4.68 11.81
CA ILE A 144 8.53 5.20 10.65
C ILE A 144 9.44 5.27 9.42
N THR A 145 10.63 5.83 9.58
CA THR A 145 11.64 5.86 8.51
C THR A 145 11.99 4.45 8.04
N LEU A 146 12.13 3.52 8.99
CA LEU A 146 12.42 2.11 8.67
C LEU A 146 11.29 1.46 7.87
N THR A 147 10.02 1.76 8.18
CA THR A 147 8.88 1.30 7.40
C THR A 147 8.97 1.79 5.95
N LEU A 148 9.26 3.07 5.74
CA LEU A 148 9.41 3.65 4.40
C LEU A 148 10.58 3.05 3.63
N GLU A 149 11.71 2.80 4.29
CA GLU A 149 12.88 2.14 3.67
C GLU A 149 12.55 0.71 3.25
N LYS A 150 11.88 -0.07 4.09
CA LYS A 150 11.44 -1.43 3.75
C LYS A 150 10.44 -1.44 2.60
N ASN A 151 9.48 -0.52 2.58
CA ASN A 151 8.54 -0.38 1.47
C ASN A 151 9.26 -0.10 0.16
N ARG A 152 10.25 0.79 0.18
CA ARG A 152 11.08 1.12 -0.97
C ARG A 152 11.89 -0.08 -1.46
N GLU A 153 12.50 -0.84 -0.54
CA GLU A 153 13.23 -2.06 -0.86
C GLU A 153 12.32 -3.10 -1.52
N VAL A 154 11.15 -3.34 -0.95
CA VAL A 154 10.16 -4.28 -1.51
C VAL A 154 9.68 -3.82 -2.89
N ALA A 155 9.39 -2.53 -3.07
CA ALA A 155 9.02 -1.98 -4.37
C ALA A 155 10.11 -2.22 -5.41
N LYS A 156 11.38 -2.07 -5.05
CA LYS A 156 12.52 -2.37 -5.92
C LYS A 156 12.60 -3.85 -6.28
N LEU A 157 12.39 -4.75 -5.33
CA LEU A 157 12.39 -6.20 -5.56
C LEU A 157 11.24 -6.62 -6.50
N PHE A 158 10.09 -5.98 -6.40
CA PHE A 158 8.95 -6.17 -7.30
C PHE A 158 9.06 -5.37 -8.60
N GLN A 159 10.12 -4.58 -8.78
CA GLN A 159 10.32 -3.73 -9.97
C GLN A 159 9.18 -2.72 -10.18
N LEU A 160 8.63 -2.17 -9.11
CA LEU A 160 7.60 -1.14 -9.16
C LEU A 160 8.24 0.23 -9.44
N ASN A 161 7.80 0.88 -10.51
CA ASN A 161 8.35 2.16 -10.97
C ASN A 161 7.38 3.34 -10.80
N GLY A 162 6.18 3.10 -10.32
CA GLY A 162 5.16 4.12 -10.18
C GLY A 162 4.05 3.73 -9.23
N THR A 163 3.12 4.66 -9.06
CA THR A 163 1.94 4.51 -8.21
C THR A 163 0.66 4.84 -8.99
N PRO A 164 -0.49 4.29 -8.63
CA PRO A 164 -0.62 3.19 -7.68
C PRO A 164 -0.09 1.88 -8.26
N ALA A 165 0.27 0.94 -7.39
CA ALA A 165 0.50 -0.45 -7.76
C ALA A 165 -0.21 -1.33 -6.73
N PHE A 166 -0.90 -2.35 -7.21
CA PHE A 166 -1.63 -3.27 -6.35
C PHE A 166 -0.99 -4.66 -6.39
N ILE A 167 -0.91 -5.30 -5.24
CA ILE A 167 -0.65 -6.73 -5.15
C ILE A 167 -1.93 -7.37 -4.63
N ILE A 168 -2.51 -8.27 -5.39
CA ILE A 168 -3.75 -8.96 -5.05
C ILE A 168 -3.43 -10.45 -5.02
N GLY A 169 -3.42 -11.00 -3.81
CA GLY A 169 -2.99 -12.36 -3.61
C GLY A 169 -1.53 -12.56 -4.02
N ASN A 170 -1.29 -13.19 -5.17
CA ASN A 170 0.05 -13.52 -5.67
C ASN A 170 0.43 -12.81 -6.99
N LYS A 171 -0.33 -11.79 -7.39
CA LYS A 171 -0.10 -11.05 -8.64
C LYS A 171 0.04 -9.56 -8.42
N ILE A 172 0.87 -8.94 -9.25
CA ILE A 172 1.08 -7.49 -9.31
C ILE A 172 0.21 -6.91 -10.41
N TYR A 173 -0.51 -5.83 -10.08
CA TYR A 173 -1.33 -5.05 -11.00
C TYR A 173 -0.83 -3.61 -10.97
N PRO A 174 0.02 -3.19 -11.93
CA PRO A 174 0.56 -1.83 -11.97
C PRO A 174 -0.48 -0.83 -12.48
N GLY A 175 -0.45 0.37 -11.92
CA GLY A 175 -1.31 1.47 -12.33
C GLY A 175 -2.71 1.45 -11.73
N ALA A 176 -3.53 2.42 -12.12
CA ALA A 176 -4.92 2.50 -11.70
C ALA A 176 -5.71 1.30 -12.23
N ILE A 177 -6.50 0.72 -11.36
CA ILE A 177 -7.34 -0.45 -11.65
C ILE A 177 -8.81 -0.04 -11.55
N SER A 178 -9.66 -0.58 -12.42
CA SER A 178 -11.11 -0.38 -12.32
C SER A 178 -11.72 -1.29 -11.24
N LYS A 179 -12.93 -0.94 -10.79
CA LYS A 179 -13.66 -1.78 -9.82
C LYS A 179 -13.89 -3.19 -10.35
N ASN A 180 -14.23 -3.34 -11.64
CA ASN A 180 -14.44 -4.64 -12.27
C ASN A 180 -13.14 -5.45 -12.34
N GLN A 181 -12.02 -4.82 -12.70
CA GLN A 181 -10.70 -5.46 -12.73
C GLN A 181 -10.28 -5.93 -11.33
N LEU A 182 -10.51 -5.10 -10.30
CA LEU A 182 -10.22 -5.47 -8.91
C LEU A 182 -11.05 -6.67 -8.46
N LYS A 183 -12.35 -6.64 -8.69
CA LYS A 183 -13.25 -7.75 -8.36
C LYS A 183 -12.88 -9.03 -9.09
N GLU A 184 -12.52 -8.93 -10.36
CA GLU A 184 -12.09 -10.09 -11.16
C GLU A 184 -10.75 -10.65 -10.63
N ALA A 185 -9.80 -9.81 -10.28
CA ALA A 185 -8.52 -10.23 -9.69
C ALA A 185 -8.72 -11.00 -8.37
N ILE A 186 -9.61 -10.51 -7.52
CA ILE A 186 -9.99 -11.18 -6.26
C ILE A 186 -10.62 -12.55 -6.56
N LYS A 187 -11.56 -12.60 -7.50
CA LYS A 187 -12.25 -13.84 -7.91
C LYS A 187 -11.27 -14.88 -8.45
N ILE A 188 -10.37 -14.48 -9.34
CA ILE A 188 -9.33 -15.37 -9.90
C ILE A 188 -8.46 -15.93 -8.76
N TYR A 189 -8.08 -15.11 -7.80
CA TYR A 189 -7.29 -15.57 -6.66
C TYR A 189 -8.06 -16.58 -5.79
N ARG A 190 -9.35 -16.37 -5.55
CA ARG A 190 -10.20 -17.27 -4.74
C ARG A 190 -10.49 -18.60 -5.40
N ASN A 191 -10.48 -18.67 -6.72
CA ASN A 191 -10.84 -19.85 -7.51
C ASN A 191 -9.63 -20.72 -7.92
N ARG A 192 -8.54 -20.67 -7.17
CA ARG A 192 -7.34 -21.50 -7.40
C ARG A 192 -7.50 -22.88 -6.86
#